data_1edf1eedebabd0b4abd566dd32f75fe7
#
_entry.id   1edf1eedebabd0b4abd566dd32f75fe7
#
_cell.length_a   1.000
_cell.length_b   1.000
_cell.length_c   1.000
_cell.angle_alpha   90.00
_cell.angle_beta   90.00
_cell.angle_gamma   90.00
#
_symmetry.space_group_name_H-M   'P 1'
#
loop_
_entity.id
_entity.type
_entity.pdbx_description
1 polymer ?
#
loop_
_entity_poly.entity_id
_entity_poly.type
_entity_poly.pdbx_seq_one_letter_code
_entity_poly.pdbx_strand_id
1 'polypeptide(L)'
;MEQPGYEKRGYLREDFRLFHLTASMAETVGWHYHAFHKLCVYLGGDAIRYGIEGRSYALEPGDMILVPQGCVHRPEAPLGAAYDRMLLYLSPEYLRSISTEETALETCFLQAAEEFHFVIRTGRRNGTLLEPLFALERTLAKPGFGQTMLEQALVAQVLISLTRGMQEQALPFASASAADEKIAAILQYLACHLTEPVSIDDLAAKFYISKYHMMRRFRAQTGYTIHAYLTGKRLMLAREKIASGVPMMEAACKSGFGDYSAFSRAYRKQFGQSPRASCQKDFSGKNGKDT
;
A
#
# COMPACT_ATOMS: atom_id res chain seq x y z
N MET A 1 3.84 0.87 -24.15
CA MET A 1 5.09 0.59 -23.40
C MET A 1 4.80 -0.57 -22.48
N GLU A 2 5.51 -1.69 -22.65
CA GLU A 2 5.38 -2.83 -21.72
C GLU A 2 5.79 -2.39 -20.33
N GLN A 3 4.90 -2.57 -19.37
CA GLN A 3 5.18 -2.28 -17.97
C GLN A 3 6.27 -3.22 -17.45
N PRO A 4 7.26 -2.73 -16.71
CA PRO A 4 8.36 -3.57 -16.23
C PRO A 4 7.85 -4.71 -15.35
N GLY A 5 8.47 -5.89 -15.47
CA GLY A 5 8.02 -7.17 -14.90
C GLY A 5 7.83 -7.26 -13.37
N TYR A 6 8.05 -6.17 -12.62
CA TYR A 6 7.78 -6.13 -11.17
C TYR A 6 6.27 -6.00 -10.84
N GLU A 7 5.47 -5.34 -11.69
CA GLU A 7 4.03 -5.18 -11.47
C GLU A 7 3.28 -6.50 -11.49
N LYS A 8 3.72 -7.45 -12.31
CA LYS A 8 3.17 -8.82 -12.33
C LYS A 8 3.36 -9.59 -11.02
N ARG A 9 4.21 -9.11 -10.09
CA ARG A 9 4.55 -9.78 -8.83
C ARG A 9 4.31 -8.94 -7.58
N GLY A 10 3.88 -7.68 -7.72
CA GLY A 10 3.62 -6.78 -6.58
C GLY A 10 4.88 -6.39 -5.79
N TYR A 11 6.05 -6.32 -6.44
CA TYR A 11 7.31 -5.88 -5.84
C TYR A 11 7.84 -4.63 -6.46
N LEU A 12 8.46 -3.79 -5.64
CA LEU A 12 9.33 -2.71 -6.07
C LEU A 12 10.79 -3.15 -5.82
N ARG A 13 11.62 -3.12 -6.85
CA ARG A 13 13.05 -3.47 -6.76
C ARG A 13 13.95 -2.24 -6.65
N GLU A 14 13.36 -1.07 -6.68
CA GLU A 14 13.98 0.24 -6.61
C GLU A 14 13.58 0.91 -5.30
N ASP A 15 14.28 1.93 -4.89
CA ASP A 15 13.98 2.74 -3.72
C ASP A 15 12.59 3.36 -3.85
N PHE A 16 12.32 3.98 -4.98
CA PHE A 16 11.02 4.50 -5.35
C PHE A 16 10.86 4.55 -6.87
N ARG A 17 9.62 4.74 -7.34
CA ARG A 17 9.33 5.00 -8.75
C ARG A 17 8.15 5.93 -8.91
N LEU A 18 8.29 6.91 -9.78
CA LEU A 18 7.23 7.86 -10.13
C LEU A 18 6.77 7.60 -11.57
N PHE A 19 5.45 7.60 -11.75
CA PHE A 19 4.80 7.56 -13.05
C PHE A 19 3.80 8.71 -13.16
N HIS A 20 3.72 9.32 -14.33
CA HIS A 20 2.63 10.19 -14.72
C HIS A 20 1.89 9.54 -15.90
N LEU A 21 0.67 9.13 -15.68
CA LEU A 21 -0.12 8.34 -16.62
C LEU A 21 -1.36 9.13 -17.05
N THR A 22 -1.36 9.58 -18.30
CA THR A 22 -2.46 10.34 -18.92
C THR A 22 -3.35 9.46 -19.81
N ALA A 23 -3.00 8.18 -19.97
CA ALA A 23 -3.71 7.26 -20.82
C ALA A 23 -5.06 6.83 -20.23
N SER A 24 -6.03 6.62 -21.12
CA SER A 24 -7.31 6.01 -20.77
C SER A 24 -7.14 4.61 -20.19
N MET A 25 -8.11 4.16 -19.39
CA MET A 25 -8.15 2.81 -18.84
C MET A 25 -8.30 1.78 -19.96
N ALA A 26 -7.19 1.17 -20.38
CA ALA A 26 -7.16 0.15 -21.43
C ALA A 26 -7.70 -1.20 -20.95
N GLU A 27 -7.58 -1.50 -19.66
CA GLU A 27 -7.96 -2.78 -19.06
C GLU A 27 -8.63 -2.56 -17.70
N THR A 28 -9.52 -3.46 -17.32
CA THR A 28 -10.09 -3.49 -15.98
C THR A 28 -9.03 -4.00 -14.99
N VAL A 29 -8.66 -3.18 -14.03
CA VAL A 29 -7.73 -3.57 -12.97
C VAL A 29 -8.46 -4.41 -11.92
N GLY A 30 -8.03 -5.65 -11.74
CA GLY A 30 -8.55 -6.52 -10.68
C GLY A 30 -8.11 -6.08 -9.28
N TRP A 31 -8.78 -6.62 -8.26
CA TRP A 31 -8.33 -6.45 -6.87
C TRP A 31 -6.93 -7.03 -6.70
N HIS A 32 -6.01 -6.22 -6.14
CA HIS A 32 -4.63 -6.61 -5.91
C HIS A 32 -4.06 -5.88 -4.70
N TYR A 33 -2.91 -6.33 -4.23
CA TYR A 33 -2.07 -5.67 -3.24
C TYR A 33 -0.60 -5.83 -3.61
N HIS A 34 0.26 -5.02 -3.03
CA HIS A 34 1.70 -5.03 -3.29
C HIS A 34 2.50 -4.83 -1.99
N ALA A 35 3.80 -5.12 -2.04
CA ALA A 35 4.72 -5.08 -0.91
C ALA A 35 5.45 -3.74 -0.78
N PHE A 36 4.87 -2.66 -1.28
CA PHE A 36 5.39 -1.30 -1.21
C PHE A 36 4.23 -0.33 -0.94
N HIS A 37 4.54 0.86 -0.45
CA HIS A 37 3.56 1.93 -0.31
C HIS A 37 3.33 2.60 -1.66
N LYS A 38 2.11 3.06 -1.90
CA LYS A 38 1.76 3.77 -3.12
C LYS A 38 0.97 5.03 -2.75
N LEU A 39 1.47 6.16 -3.22
CA LEU A 39 0.70 7.40 -3.28
C LEU A 39 0.18 7.55 -4.70
N CYS A 40 -1.14 7.64 -4.85
CA CYS A 40 -1.77 7.94 -6.13
C CYS A 40 -2.42 9.31 -6.05
N VAL A 41 -2.13 10.17 -7.01
CA VAL A 41 -2.77 11.49 -7.13
C VAL A 41 -3.67 11.46 -8.35
N TYR A 42 -4.96 11.73 -8.19
CA TYR A 42 -5.89 11.89 -9.27
C TYR A 42 -5.85 13.33 -9.77
N LEU A 43 -5.34 13.54 -10.98
CA LEU A 43 -5.19 14.88 -11.56
C LEU A 43 -6.43 15.31 -12.34
N GLY A 44 -7.15 14.37 -12.93
CA GLY A 44 -8.38 14.65 -13.67
C GLY A 44 -8.79 13.54 -14.65
N GLY A 45 -9.84 13.79 -15.38
CA GLY A 45 -10.43 12.86 -16.32
C GLY A 45 -11.91 12.61 -16.03
N ASP A 46 -12.37 11.40 -16.33
CA ASP A 46 -13.74 10.97 -16.10
C ASP A 46 -14.02 10.66 -14.62
N ALA A 47 -15.28 10.37 -14.30
CA ALA A 47 -15.68 9.99 -12.96
C ALA A 47 -15.07 8.65 -12.57
N ILE A 48 -14.02 8.69 -11.73
CA ILE A 48 -13.30 7.53 -11.23
C ILE A 48 -13.69 7.26 -9.78
N ARG A 49 -13.89 6.00 -9.46
CA ARG A 49 -13.95 5.53 -8.07
C ARG A 49 -12.68 4.76 -7.73
N TYR A 50 -12.35 4.68 -6.46
CA TYR A 50 -11.20 3.91 -5.98
C TYR A 50 -11.61 3.01 -4.83
N GLY A 51 -11.54 1.71 -5.08
CA GLY A 51 -11.81 0.70 -4.05
C GLY A 51 -10.54 0.37 -3.25
N ILE A 52 -10.62 0.41 -1.93
CA ILE A 52 -9.52 0.02 -1.04
C ILE A 52 -10.09 -0.52 0.29
N GLU A 53 -9.61 -1.70 0.70
CA GLU A 53 -10.01 -2.35 1.97
C GLU A 53 -11.54 -2.34 2.18
N GLY A 54 -12.30 -2.69 1.14
CA GLY A 54 -13.77 -2.77 1.19
C GLY A 54 -14.52 -1.44 1.16
N ARG A 55 -13.81 -0.33 1.13
CA ARG A 55 -14.37 1.02 0.95
C ARG A 55 -14.21 1.47 -0.49
N SER A 56 -15.11 2.32 -0.97
CA SER A 56 -15.05 2.89 -2.31
C SER A 56 -15.22 4.41 -2.23
N TYR A 57 -14.33 5.14 -2.86
CA TYR A 57 -14.25 6.59 -2.87
C TYR A 57 -14.54 7.12 -4.27
N ALA A 58 -15.45 8.09 -4.39
CA ALA A 58 -15.57 8.88 -5.60
C ALA A 58 -14.46 9.92 -5.60
N LEU A 59 -13.57 9.86 -6.60
CA LEU A 59 -12.43 10.74 -6.67
C LEU A 59 -12.80 12.10 -7.26
N GLU A 60 -12.17 13.15 -6.72
CA GLU A 60 -12.18 14.50 -7.27
C GLU A 60 -10.74 14.89 -7.68
N PRO A 61 -10.57 15.72 -8.74
CA PRO A 61 -9.23 16.15 -9.14
C PRO A 61 -8.46 16.84 -8.00
N GLY A 62 -7.26 16.35 -7.75
CA GLY A 62 -6.42 16.73 -6.64
C GLY A 62 -6.44 15.73 -5.48
N ASP A 63 -7.38 14.77 -5.46
CA ASP A 63 -7.41 13.75 -4.39
C ASP A 63 -6.12 12.92 -4.36
N MET A 64 -5.61 12.70 -3.16
CA MET A 64 -4.45 11.86 -2.89
C MET A 64 -4.88 10.57 -2.20
N ILE A 65 -4.58 9.44 -2.81
CA ILE A 65 -4.90 8.11 -2.33
C ILE A 65 -3.64 7.51 -1.71
N LEU A 66 -3.69 7.27 -0.39
CA LEU A 66 -2.67 6.54 0.35
C LEU A 66 -3.00 5.06 0.29
N VAL A 67 -2.14 4.28 -0.33
CA VAL A 67 -2.25 2.82 -0.38
C VAL A 67 -1.09 2.20 0.38
N PRO A 68 -1.28 1.87 1.67
CA PRO A 68 -0.27 1.18 2.47
C PRO A 68 0.09 -0.17 1.85
N GLN A 69 1.32 -0.65 2.10
CA GLN A 69 1.71 -1.99 1.68
C GLN A 69 0.70 -3.04 2.19
N GLY A 70 0.41 -4.03 1.35
CA GLY A 70 -0.53 -5.09 1.69
C GLY A 70 -2.01 -4.71 1.71
N CYS A 71 -2.40 -3.45 1.47
CA CYS A 71 -3.79 -3.06 1.33
C CYS A 71 -4.36 -3.49 -0.02
N VAL A 72 -5.48 -4.21 0.01
CA VAL A 72 -6.19 -4.65 -1.19
C VAL A 72 -6.93 -3.48 -1.81
N HIS A 73 -6.64 -3.19 -3.08
CA HIS A 73 -7.19 -2.02 -3.76
C HIS A 73 -7.35 -2.22 -5.27
N ARG A 74 -8.11 -1.31 -5.90
CA ARG A 74 -8.20 -1.15 -7.36
C ARG A 74 -8.80 0.20 -7.73
N PRO A 75 -8.44 0.79 -8.88
CA PRO A 75 -9.26 1.81 -9.51
C PRO A 75 -10.55 1.16 -10.06
N GLU A 76 -11.65 1.87 -9.96
CA GLU A 76 -12.96 1.47 -10.48
C GLU A 76 -13.39 2.50 -11.52
N ALA A 77 -13.08 2.21 -12.78
CA ALA A 77 -13.38 3.07 -13.91
C ALA A 77 -13.94 2.23 -15.08
N PRO A 78 -14.83 2.79 -15.90
CA PRO A 78 -15.21 2.19 -17.17
C PRO A 78 -14.00 2.01 -18.10
N LEU A 79 -14.05 1.01 -18.97
CA LEU A 79 -13.06 0.89 -20.04
C LEU A 79 -13.11 2.13 -20.94
N GLY A 80 -11.95 2.63 -21.30
CA GLY A 80 -11.81 3.84 -22.11
C GLY A 80 -11.92 5.15 -21.32
N ALA A 81 -12.26 5.12 -20.02
CA ALA A 81 -12.35 6.32 -19.21
C ALA A 81 -11.00 7.05 -19.14
N ALA A 82 -11.03 8.36 -19.33
CA ALA A 82 -9.86 9.21 -19.16
C ALA A 82 -9.47 9.23 -17.68
N TYR A 83 -8.20 8.91 -17.37
CA TYR A 83 -7.70 8.80 -16.01
C TYR A 83 -6.29 9.35 -15.91
N ASP A 84 -6.18 10.66 -15.71
CA ASP A 84 -4.93 11.36 -15.51
C ASP A 84 -4.50 11.25 -14.04
N ARG A 85 -3.32 10.67 -13.80
CA ARG A 85 -2.84 10.37 -12.43
C ARG A 85 -1.33 10.31 -12.33
N MET A 86 -0.81 10.72 -11.18
CA MET A 86 0.56 10.42 -10.77
C MET A 86 0.55 9.24 -9.78
N LEU A 87 1.52 8.34 -9.93
CA LEU A 87 1.72 7.19 -9.04
C LEU A 87 3.14 7.23 -8.50
N LEU A 88 3.29 7.41 -7.19
CA LEU A 88 4.57 7.30 -6.51
C LEU A 88 4.59 6.00 -5.72
N TYR A 89 5.46 5.06 -6.13
CA TYR A 89 5.73 3.81 -5.44
C TYR A 89 6.94 3.98 -4.55
N LEU A 90 6.86 3.52 -3.31
CA LEU A 90 7.85 3.76 -2.27
C LEU A 90 8.17 2.44 -1.55
N SER A 91 9.42 2.02 -1.60
CA SER A 91 9.89 0.87 -0.83
C SER A 91 9.86 1.21 0.67
N PRO A 92 9.31 0.35 1.53
CA PRO A 92 9.38 0.54 2.98
C PRO A 92 10.83 0.61 3.50
N GLU A 93 11.72 -0.17 2.91
CA GLU A 93 13.15 -0.20 3.23
C GLU A 93 13.80 1.16 2.92
N TYR A 94 13.47 1.73 1.77
CA TYR A 94 13.92 3.07 1.38
C TYR A 94 13.42 4.14 2.35
N LEU A 95 12.12 4.14 2.66
CA LEU A 95 11.55 5.12 3.58
C LEU A 95 12.24 5.07 4.94
N ARG A 96 12.50 3.87 5.48
CA ARG A 96 13.26 3.71 6.72
C ARG A 96 14.69 4.22 6.61
N SER A 97 15.35 4.03 5.47
CA SER A 97 16.75 4.47 5.27
C SER A 97 16.93 6.00 5.24
N ILE A 98 15.88 6.74 4.84
CA ILE A 98 15.88 8.22 4.80
C ILE A 98 15.07 8.85 5.94
N SER A 99 14.50 8.03 6.84
CA SER A 99 13.84 8.48 8.08
C SER A 99 14.87 8.77 9.16
N THR A 100 14.48 9.57 10.16
CA THR A 100 15.26 9.82 11.38
C THR A 100 14.54 9.19 12.58
N GLU A 101 15.19 9.15 13.75
CA GLU A 101 14.56 8.66 14.99
C GLU A 101 13.28 9.45 15.34
N GLU A 102 13.24 10.73 15.01
CA GLU A 102 12.10 11.61 15.29
C GLU A 102 11.07 11.67 14.17
N THR A 103 11.43 11.24 12.95
CA THR A 103 10.58 11.41 11.75
C THR A 103 10.53 10.13 10.94
N ALA A 104 9.50 9.31 11.16
CA ALA A 104 9.21 8.13 10.34
C ALA A 104 8.37 8.54 9.11
N LEU A 105 8.94 8.44 7.92
CA LEU A 105 8.29 8.90 6.67
C LEU A 105 7.12 8.02 6.21
N GLU A 106 6.98 6.81 6.73
CA GLU A 106 5.84 5.94 6.45
C GLU A 106 4.60 6.23 7.33
N THR A 107 4.68 7.19 8.27
CA THR A 107 3.62 7.50 9.25
C THR A 107 2.27 7.77 8.59
N CYS A 108 2.20 8.54 7.51
CA CYS A 108 0.92 8.82 6.82
C CYS A 108 0.25 7.54 6.29
N PHE A 109 1.03 6.57 5.81
CA PHE A 109 0.50 5.29 5.33
C PHE A 109 0.01 4.42 6.49
N LEU A 110 0.77 4.36 7.59
CA LEU A 110 0.40 3.59 8.77
C LEU A 110 -0.88 4.13 9.40
N GLN A 111 -0.97 5.45 9.56
CA GLN A 111 -2.17 6.12 10.07
C GLN A 111 -3.37 5.88 9.15
N ALA A 112 -3.21 5.99 7.82
CA ALA A 112 -4.26 5.71 6.87
C ALA A 112 -4.80 4.26 6.98
N ALA A 113 -3.91 3.29 7.25
CA ALA A 113 -4.30 1.89 7.45
C ALA A 113 -5.01 1.66 8.78
N GLU A 114 -4.56 2.30 9.86
CA GLU A 114 -5.11 2.17 11.21
C GLU A 114 -6.52 2.79 11.30
N GLU A 115 -6.68 4.00 10.76
CA GLU A 115 -7.94 4.74 10.79
C GLU A 115 -8.91 4.36 9.65
N PHE A 116 -8.47 3.57 8.67
CA PHE A 116 -9.23 3.27 7.44
C PHE A 116 -9.63 4.54 6.66
N HIS A 117 -8.76 5.54 6.67
CA HIS A 117 -8.90 6.80 5.94
C HIS A 117 -7.84 6.89 4.83
N PHE A 118 -8.20 6.47 3.62
CA PHE A 118 -7.22 6.27 2.53
C PHE A 118 -7.18 7.39 1.51
N VAL A 119 -8.17 8.25 1.44
CA VAL A 119 -8.26 9.31 0.44
C VAL A 119 -8.33 10.68 1.09
N ILE A 120 -7.32 11.49 0.82
CA ILE A 120 -7.21 12.88 1.28
C ILE A 120 -7.73 13.78 0.17
N ARG A 121 -8.70 14.64 0.49
CA ARG A 121 -9.26 15.61 -0.44
C ARG A 121 -8.49 16.91 -0.38
N THR A 122 -7.48 17.05 -1.24
CA THR A 122 -6.63 18.23 -1.22
C THR A 122 -7.17 19.39 -2.06
N GLY A 123 -8.03 19.11 -3.02
CA GLY A 123 -8.49 20.06 -4.02
C GLY A 123 -7.41 20.41 -5.06
N ARG A 124 -7.81 20.92 -6.21
CA ARG A 124 -6.92 21.23 -7.34
C ARG A 124 -5.83 22.28 -7.05
N ARG A 125 -5.97 23.05 -5.98
CA ARG A 125 -5.09 24.21 -5.67
C ARG A 125 -4.09 23.97 -4.56
N ASN A 126 -3.97 22.74 -4.03
CA ASN A 126 -3.00 22.50 -2.96
C ASN A 126 -1.58 22.33 -3.53
N GLY A 127 -1.00 23.47 -3.99
CA GLY A 127 0.36 23.51 -4.55
C GLY A 127 1.42 22.99 -3.58
N THR A 128 1.20 23.14 -2.27
CA THR A 128 2.15 22.68 -1.25
C THR A 128 2.36 21.15 -1.30
N LEU A 129 1.34 20.38 -1.63
CA LEU A 129 1.43 18.92 -1.73
C LEU A 129 1.76 18.44 -3.15
N LEU A 130 1.25 19.14 -4.18
CA LEU A 130 1.41 18.71 -5.57
C LEU A 130 2.75 19.17 -6.18
N GLU A 131 3.22 20.38 -5.85
CA GLU A 131 4.44 20.94 -6.44
C GLU A 131 5.69 20.08 -6.18
N PRO A 132 5.92 19.49 -5.00
CA PRO A 132 7.06 18.58 -4.80
C PRO A 132 7.00 17.34 -5.69
N LEU A 133 5.80 16.82 -6.02
CA LEU A 133 5.65 15.69 -6.93
C LEU A 133 5.98 16.07 -8.37
N PHE A 134 5.52 17.24 -8.84
CA PHE A 134 5.91 17.76 -10.15
C PHE A 134 7.39 18.13 -10.21
N ALA A 135 7.97 18.64 -9.12
CA ALA A 135 9.39 18.89 -9.02
C ALA A 135 10.20 17.58 -9.11
N LEU A 136 9.73 16.50 -8.46
CA LEU A 136 10.34 15.18 -8.54
C LEU A 136 10.29 14.63 -9.98
N GLU A 137 9.15 14.79 -10.66
CA GLU A 137 9.01 14.40 -12.08
C GLU A 137 10.03 15.13 -12.97
N ARG A 138 10.16 16.45 -12.80
CA ARG A 138 11.14 17.26 -13.55
C ARG A 138 12.59 16.85 -13.24
N THR A 139 12.89 16.53 -11.97
CA THR A 139 14.21 16.09 -11.53
C THR A 139 14.58 14.76 -12.16
N LEU A 140 13.66 13.80 -12.17
CA LEU A 140 13.86 12.48 -12.80
C LEU A 140 14.03 12.57 -14.32
N ALA A 141 13.38 13.54 -14.97
CA ALA A 141 13.48 13.76 -16.41
C ALA A 141 14.83 14.39 -16.84
N LYS A 142 15.52 15.10 -15.94
CA LYS A 142 16.78 15.80 -16.23
C LYS A 142 17.79 15.58 -15.09
N PRO A 143 18.49 14.43 -15.10
CA PRO A 143 19.50 14.12 -14.10
C PRO A 143 20.62 15.19 -14.05
N GLY A 144 21.08 15.51 -12.84
CA GLY A 144 22.10 16.52 -12.64
C GLY A 144 22.85 16.40 -11.31
N PHE A 145 23.67 17.40 -11.01
CA PHE A 145 24.40 17.43 -9.74
C PHE A 145 23.43 17.39 -8.55
N GLY A 146 23.75 16.56 -7.55
CA GLY A 146 22.94 16.40 -6.35
C GLY A 146 21.62 15.65 -6.54
N GLN A 147 21.45 14.95 -7.66
CA GLN A 147 20.24 14.21 -8.06
C GLN A 147 19.62 13.41 -6.91
N THR A 148 20.36 12.48 -6.33
CA THR A 148 19.85 11.58 -5.27
C THR A 148 19.39 12.36 -4.03
N MET A 149 20.12 13.39 -3.63
CA MET A 149 19.74 14.21 -2.47
C MET A 149 18.47 15.01 -2.74
N LEU A 150 18.33 15.54 -3.96
CA LEU A 150 17.14 16.29 -4.35
C LEU A 150 15.91 15.39 -4.43
N GLU A 151 16.05 14.20 -4.99
CA GLU A 151 14.98 13.19 -5.01
C GLU A 151 14.53 12.81 -3.59
N GLN A 152 15.48 12.52 -2.69
CA GLN A 152 15.18 12.20 -1.29
C GLN A 152 14.47 13.35 -0.59
N ALA A 153 14.95 14.58 -0.79
CA ALA A 153 14.35 15.76 -0.19
C ALA A 153 12.91 15.98 -0.66
N LEU A 154 12.63 15.79 -1.96
CA LEU A 154 11.30 15.96 -2.53
C LEU A 154 10.34 14.87 -2.06
N VAL A 155 10.78 13.60 -2.00
CA VAL A 155 9.99 12.51 -1.43
C VAL A 155 9.68 12.77 0.04
N ALA A 156 10.68 13.14 0.84
CA ALA A 156 10.52 13.48 2.25
C ALA A 156 9.54 14.67 2.44
N GLN A 157 9.66 15.71 1.62
CA GLN A 157 8.78 16.88 1.68
C GLN A 157 7.31 16.50 1.47
N VAL A 158 7.01 15.67 0.47
CA VAL A 158 5.64 15.18 0.21
C VAL A 158 5.10 14.47 1.45
N LEU A 159 5.85 13.49 1.97
CA LEU A 159 5.37 12.64 3.06
C LEU A 159 5.27 13.39 4.40
N ILE A 160 6.21 14.29 4.69
CA ILE A 160 6.15 15.17 5.87
C ILE A 160 4.93 16.09 5.79
N SER A 161 4.70 16.72 4.63
CA SER A 161 3.57 17.62 4.44
C SER A 161 2.22 16.90 4.57
N LEU A 162 2.11 15.68 4.04
CA LEU A 162 0.93 14.83 4.21
C LEU A 162 0.73 14.47 5.70
N THR A 163 1.77 13.98 6.36
CA THR A 163 1.69 13.57 7.78
C THR A 163 1.28 14.74 8.66
N ARG A 164 1.91 15.90 8.51
CA ARG A 164 1.55 17.13 9.26
C ARG A 164 0.10 17.52 9.02
N GLY A 165 -0.31 17.60 7.75
CA GLY A 165 -1.67 17.98 7.41
C GLY A 165 -2.75 17.01 7.96
N MET A 166 -2.43 15.71 8.06
CA MET A 166 -3.28 14.71 8.70
C MET A 166 -3.32 14.91 10.23
N GLN A 167 -2.19 15.07 10.88
CA GLN A 167 -2.09 15.28 12.34
C GLN A 167 -2.75 16.58 12.80
N GLU A 168 -2.59 17.66 12.04
CA GLU A 168 -3.20 18.95 12.30
C GLU A 168 -4.68 19.03 11.88
N GLN A 169 -5.23 17.94 11.34
CA GLN A 169 -6.59 17.88 10.79
C GLN A 169 -6.86 18.98 9.73
N ALA A 170 -5.81 19.45 9.09
CA ALA A 170 -5.88 20.47 8.04
C ALA A 170 -6.26 19.89 6.67
N LEU A 171 -6.14 18.58 6.49
CA LEU A 171 -6.48 17.86 5.27
C LEU A 171 -7.74 17.02 5.49
N PRO A 172 -8.86 17.36 4.86
CA PRO A 172 -10.09 16.58 5.00
C PRO A 172 -9.96 15.25 4.26
N PHE A 173 -10.51 14.20 4.87
CA PHE A 173 -10.66 12.91 4.20
C PHE A 173 -11.92 12.88 3.32
N ALA A 174 -11.82 12.22 2.18
CA ALA A 174 -12.99 11.97 1.34
C ALA A 174 -13.93 10.99 2.02
N SER A 175 -15.23 11.24 1.90
CA SER A 175 -16.24 10.31 2.38
C SER A 175 -16.19 9.00 1.62
N ALA A 176 -16.07 7.90 2.35
CA ALA A 176 -16.13 6.56 1.79
C ALA A 176 -17.58 6.09 1.71
N SER A 177 -17.91 5.32 0.69
CA SER A 177 -19.07 4.43 0.69
C SER A 177 -18.61 2.99 0.82
N ALA A 178 -19.32 2.17 1.56
CA ALA A 178 -19.11 0.73 1.54
C ALA A 178 -20.19 0.10 0.65
N ALA A 179 -19.78 -0.72 -0.32
CA ALA A 179 -20.73 -1.52 -1.10
C ALA A 179 -21.43 -2.56 -0.19
N ASP A 180 -20.76 -2.90 0.92
CA ASP A 180 -21.21 -3.84 1.92
C ASP A 180 -20.63 -3.47 3.29
N GLU A 181 -21.43 -2.82 4.12
CA GLU A 181 -21.04 -2.38 5.46
C GLU A 181 -20.56 -3.52 6.35
N LYS A 182 -21.21 -4.71 6.25
CA LYS A 182 -20.77 -5.88 7.02
C LYS A 182 -19.39 -6.36 6.61
N ILE A 183 -19.11 -6.40 5.31
CA ILE A 183 -17.78 -6.82 4.83
C ILE A 183 -16.72 -5.77 5.16
N ALA A 184 -17.03 -4.48 5.09
CA ALA A 184 -16.12 -3.42 5.52
C ALA A 184 -15.78 -3.55 7.03
N ALA A 185 -16.78 -3.82 7.88
CA ALA A 185 -16.57 -4.08 9.30
C ALA A 185 -15.76 -5.35 9.57
N ILE A 186 -15.97 -6.43 8.77
CA ILE A 186 -15.15 -7.65 8.86
C ILE A 186 -13.71 -7.37 8.48
N LEU A 187 -13.45 -6.62 7.41
CA LEU A 187 -12.09 -6.24 7.00
C LEU A 187 -11.37 -5.44 8.09
N GLN A 188 -12.05 -4.48 8.69
CA GLN A 188 -11.52 -3.71 9.82
C GLN A 188 -11.22 -4.61 11.02
N TYR A 189 -12.14 -5.51 11.37
CA TYR A 189 -11.92 -6.47 12.44
C TYR A 189 -10.69 -7.36 12.19
N LEU A 190 -10.56 -7.90 10.97
CA LEU A 190 -9.42 -8.75 10.58
C LEU A 190 -8.08 -7.99 10.62
N ALA A 191 -8.07 -6.70 10.29
CA ALA A 191 -6.88 -5.86 10.40
C ALA A 191 -6.44 -5.67 11.85
N CYS A 192 -7.39 -5.40 12.76
CA CYS A 192 -7.11 -5.24 14.20
C CYS A 192 -6.71 -6.56 14.89
N HIS A 193 -7.16 -7.73 14.37
CA HIS A 193 -6.90 -9.05 14.97
C HIS A 193 -6.00 -9.92 14.09
N LEU A 194 -5.10 -9.28 13.32
CA LEU A 194 -4.31 -9.93 12.28
C LEU A 194 -3.46 -11.08 12.81
N THR A 195 -2.88 -10.94 14.00
CA THR A 195 -1.96 -11.93 14.59
C THR A 195 -2.67 -13.01 15.42
N GLU A 196 -3.98 -12.84 15.64
CA GLU A 196 -4.78 -13.76 16.45
C GLU A 196 -5.33 -14.92 15.60
N PRO A 197 -5.63 -16.07 16.20
CA PRO A 197 -6.39 -17.13 15.53
C PRO A 197 -7.79 -16.63 15.15
N VAL A 198 -8.14 -16.70 13.87
CA VAL A 198 -9.45 -16.27 13.36
C VAL A 198 -10.20 -17.48 12.83
N SER A 199 -11.34 -17.81 13.46
CA SER A 199 -12.27 -18.83 13.00
C SER A 199 -13.34 -18.22 12.09
N ILE A 200 -13.64 -18.89 10.99
CA ILE A 200 -14.73 -18.48 10.08
C ILE A 200 -16.10 -18.55 10.80
N ASP A 201 -16.25 -19.51 11.72
CA ASP A 201 -17.45 -19.67 12.52
C ASP A 201 -17.69 -18.51 13.46
N ASP A 202 -16.64 -18.10 14.17
CA ASP A 202 -16.69 -17.00 15.11
C ASP A 202 -16.94 -15.66 14.41
N LEU A 203 -16.31 -15.46 13.24
CA LEU A 203 -16.59 -14.31 12.40
C LEU A 203 -18.06 -14.25 11.96
N ALA A 204 -18.57 -15.37 11.45
CA ALA A 204 -19.95 -15.46 10.99
C ALA A 204 -20.95 -15.15 12.13
N ALA A 205 -20.71 -15.72 13.31
CA ALA A 205 -21.51 -15.46 14.51
C ALA A 205 -21.41 -13.99 14.96
N LYS A 206 -20.17 -13.44 15.05
CA LYS A 206 -19.92 -12.06 15.49
C LYS A 206 -20.62 -11.02 14.63
N PHE A 207 -20.64 -11.21 13.32
CA PHE A 207 -21.23 -10.26 12.37
C PHE A 207 -22.65 -10.61 11.94
N TYR A 208 -23.27 -11.61 12.57
CA TYR A 208 -24.64 -12.04 12.27
C TYR A 208 -24.87 -12.26 10.76
N ILE A 209 -24.00 -13.07 10.15
CA ILE A 209 -24.06 -13.42 8.73
C ILE A 209 -23.77 -14.92 8.57
N SER A 210 -24.46 -15.60 7.65
CA SER A 210 -24.13 -17.01 7.39
C SER A 210 -22.74 -17.15 6.76
N LYS A 211 -21.98 -18.20 7.11
CA LYS A 211 -20.63 -18.47 6.57
C LYS A 211 -20.57 -18.38 5.05
N TYR A 212 -21.55 -19.01 4.37
CA TYR A 212 -21.58 -19.02 2.91
C TYR A 212 -21.73 -17.59 2.33
N HIS A 213 -22.66 -16.80 2.85
CA HIS A 213 -22.87 -15.42 2.41
C HIS A 213 -21.67 -14.56 2.71
N MET A 214 -21.06 -14.69 3.90
CA MET A 214 -19.85 -13.97 4.29
C MET A 214 -18.70 -14.26 3.31
N MET A 215 -18.36 -15.53 3.09
CA MET A 215 -17.24 -15.90 2.21
C MET A 215 -17.47 -15.44 0.76
N ARG A 216 -18.70 -15.58 0.23
CA ARG A 216 -19.04 -15.14 -1.12
C ARG A 216 -18.93 -13.61 -1.26
N ARG A 217 -19.53 -12.85 -0.34
CA ARG A 217 -19.53 -11.39 -0.36
C ARG A 217 -18.12 -10.84 -0.14
N PHE A 218 -17.36 -11.41 0.81
CA PHE A 218 -15.97 -11.03 1.05
C PHE A 218 -15.12 -11.21 -0.22
N ARG A 219 -15.24 -12.34 -0.90
CA ARG A 219 -14.51 -12.57 -2.14
C ARG A 219 -14.97 -11.64 -3.28
N ALA A 220 -16.24 -11.34 -3.38
CA ALA A 220 -16.75 -10.41 -4.37
C ALA A 220 -16.19 -8.99 -4.17
N GLN A 221 -16.03 -8.56 -2.91
CA GLN A 221 -15.60 -7.21 -2.54
C GLN A 221 -14.08 -7.04 -2.45
N THR A 222 -13.31 -8.11 -2.28
CA THR A 222 -11.86 -8.06 -2.11
C THR A 222 -11.08 -8.81 -3.19
N GLY A 223 -11.74 -9.67 -3.95
CA GLY A 223 -11.10 -10.60 -4.88
C GLY A 223 -10.46 -11.82 -4.20
N TYR A 224 -10.36 -11.86 -2.87
CA TYR A 224 -9.67 -12.89 -2.10
C TYR A 224 -10.63 -13.68 -1.20
N THR A 225 -10.24 -14.90 -0.85
CA THR A 225 -10.87 -15.58 0.30
C THR A 225 -10.35 -14.96 1.60
N ILE A 226 -11.12 -15.08 2.70
CA ILE A 226 -10.70 -14.58 4.03
C ILE A 226 -9.34 -15.17 4.43
N HIS A 227 -9.12 -16.47 4.20
CA HIS A 227 -7.85 -17.12 4.49
C HIS A 227 -6.70 -16.56 3.64
N ALA A 228 -6.91 -16.35 2.33
CA ALA A 228 -5.88 -15.80 1.45
C ALA A 228 -5.55 -14.34 1.82
N TYR A 229 -6.54 -13.54 2.17
CA TYR A 229 -6.39 -12.17 2.65
C TYR A 229 -5.54 -12.13 3.93
N LEU A 230 -5.93 -12.89 4.97
CA LEU A 230 -5.17 -12.96 6.23
C LEU A 230 -3.75 -13.46 6.01
N THR A 231 -3.56 -14.51 5.22
CA THR A 231 -2.23 -15.03 4.90
C THR A 231 -1.37 -13.98 4.23
N GLY A 232 -1.90 -13.26 3.25
CA GLY A 232 -1.19 -12.16 2.57
C GLY A 232 -0.76 -11.06 3.53
N LYS A 233 -1.67 -10.57 4.38
CA LYS A 233 -1.39 -9.54 5.40
C LYS A 233 -0.35 -10.00 6.41
N ARG A 234 -0.47 -11.22 6.93
CA ARG A 234 0.51 -11.83 7.86
C ARG A 234 1.90 -11.97 7.26
N LEU A 235 1.98 -12.31 5.96
CA LEU A 235 3.25 -12.40 5.25
C LEU A 235 3.92 -11.03 5.09
N MET A 236 3.16 -9.95 4.84
CA MET A 236 3.69 -8.58 4.80
C MET A 236 4.24 -8.19 6.18
N LEU A 237 3.48 -8.42 7.24
CA LEU A 237 3.91 -8.15 8.62
C LEU A 237 5.17 -8.96 9.00
N ALA A 238 5.24 -10.24 8.61
CA ALA A 238 6.42 -11.07 8.87
C ALA A 238 7.64 -10.55 8.12
N ARG A 239 7.48 -10.14 6.86
CA ARG A 239 8.56 -9.56 6.06
C ARG A 239 9.12 -8.28 6.69
N GLU A 240 8.25 -7.40 7.15
CA GLU A 240 8.63 -6.17 7.84
C GLU A 240 9.44 -6.47 9.13
N LYS A 241 8.96 -7.42 9.95
CA LYS A 241 9.68 -7.87 11.15
C LYS A 241 11.05 -8.47 10.81
N ILE A 242 11.15 -9.27 9.77
CA ILE A 242 12.43 -9.84 9.31
C ILE A 242 13.36 -8.72 8.85
N ALA A 243 12.88 -7.74 8.08
CA ALA A 243 13.67 -6.61 7.62
C ALA A 243 14.16 -5.72 8.79
N SER A 244 13.41 -5.63 9.89
CA SER A 244 13.82 -4.96 11.13
C SER A 244 14.73 -5.81 12.04
N GLY A 245 15.19 -6.99 11.57
CA GLY A 245 16.14 -7.83 12.28
C GLY A 245 15.53 -8.85 13.24
N VAL A 246 14.20 -9.00 13.29
CA VAL A 246 13.55 -10.03 14.11
C VAL A 246 13.88 -11.42 13.55
N PRO A 247 14.29 -12.40 14.38
CA PRO A 247 14.55 -13.77 13.93
C PRO A 247 13.34 -14.37 13.18
N MET A 248 13.59 -15.08 12.08
CA MET A 248 12.54 -15.55 11.15
C MET A 248 11.44 -16.38 11.82
N MET A 249 11.79 -17.24 12.75
CA MET A 249 10.81 -18.06 13.50
C MET A 249 9.93 -17.18 14.40
N GLU A 250 10.54 -16.22 15.07
CA GLU A 250 9.85 -15.26 15.93
C GLU A 250 8.97 -14.31 15.10
N ALA A 251 9.47 -13.82 13.95
CA ALA A 251 8.71 -13.00 13.02
C ALA A 251 7.47 -13.75 12.51
N ALA A 252 7.60 -15.02 12.16
CA ALA A 252 6.46 -15.86 11.76
C ALA A 252 5.42 -15.97 12.87
N CYS A 253 5.85 -16.31 14.09
CA CYS A 253 4.98 -16.44 15.25
C CYS A 253 4.26 -15.11 15.58
N LYS A 254 5.03 -14.01 15.69
CA LYS A 254 4.51 -12.66 15.96
C LYS A 254 3.60 -12.11 14.84
N SER A 255 3.59 -12.77 13.70
CA SER A 255 2.70 -12.42 12.59
C SER A 255 1.49 -13.35 12.46
N GLY A 256 1.26 -14.21 13.44
CA GLY A 256 0.08 -15.07 13.53
C GLY A 256 0.19 -16.40 12.79
N PHE A 257 1.41 -16.87 12.44
CA PHE A 257 1.62 -18.20 11.91
C PHE A 257 1.91 -19.19 13.06
N GLY A 258 1.05 -20.22 13.18
CA GLY A 258 1.25 -21.29 14.16
C GLY A 258 2.24 -22.38 13.74
N ASP A 259 2.59 -22.46 12.45
CA ASP A 259 3.54 -23.42 11.87
C ASP A 259 4.54 -22.72 10.94
N TYR A 260 5.84 -22.86 11.27
CA TYR A 260 6.91 -22.28 10.48
C TYR A 260 7.04 -22.89 9.08
N SER A 261 6.74 -24.19 8.92
CA SER A 261 6.81 -24.82 7.60
C SER A 261 5.73 -24.29 6.66
N ALA A 262 4.51 -24.08 7.18
CA ALA A 262 3.43 -23.43 6.43
C ALA A 262 3.79 -21.97 6.08
N PHE A 263 4.33 -21.23 7.03
CA PHE A 263 4.84 -19.87 6.80
C PHE A 263 5.90 -19.84 5.70
N SER A 264 6.92 -20.67 5.77
CA SER A 264 8.03 -20.69 4.82
C SER A 264 7.57 -21.00 3.39
N ARG A 265 6.64 -21.96 3.23
CA ARG A 265 6.02 -22.29 1.93
C ARG A 265 5.20 -21.10 1.39
N ALA A 266 4.35 -20.51 2.23
CA ALA A 266 3.53 -19.36 1.86
C ALA A 266 4.40 -18.15 1.49
N TYR A 267 5.45 -17.87 2.28
CA TYR A 267 6.40 -16.81 2.04
C TYR A 267 7.11 -16.97 0.68
N ARG A 268 7.63 -18.18 0.40
CA ARG A 268 8.28 -18.46 -0.89
C ARG A 268 7.32 -18.31 -2.06
N LYS A 269 6.08 -18.78 -1.91
CA LYS A 269 5.04 -18.62 -2.94
C LYS A 269 4.73 -17.15 -3.20
N GLN A 270 4.60 -16.35 -2.15
CA GLN A 270 4.27 -14.92 -2.22
C GLN A 270 5.43 -14.11 -2.76
N PHE A 271 6.65 -14.30 -2.24
CA PHE A 271 7.80 -13.45 -2.48
C PHE A 271 8.82 -14.02 -3.46
N GLY A 272 8.61 -15.23 -3.99
CA GLY A 272 9.50 -15.88 -4.94
C GLY A 272 10.84 -16.34 -4.35
N GLN A 273 11.10 -16.08 -3.07
CA GLN A 273 12.32 -16.43 -2.34
C GLN A 273 12.00 -16.87 -0.91
N SER A 274 12.91 -17.62 -0.31
CA SER A 274 12.72 -18.07 1.09
C SER A 274 12.91 -16.89 2.07
N PRO A 275 12.35 -16.96 3.31
CA PRO A 275 12.59 -15.95 4.34
C PRO A 275 14.09 -15.71 4.59
N ARG A 276 14.90 -16.79 4.56
CA ARG A 276 16.36 -16.73 4.75
C ARG A 276 17.07 -15.98 3.62
N ALA A 277 16.65 -16.18 2.37
CA ALA A 277 17.24 -15.48 1.21
C ALA A 277 16.89 -13.99 1.20
N SER A 278 15.73 -13.61 1.75
CA SER A 278 15.36 -12.20 1.94
C SER A 278 16.31 -11.49 2.90
N CYS A 279 16.63 -12.14 4.03
CA CYS A 279 17.52 -11.59 5.06
C CYS A 279 18.95 -11.35 4.54
N GLN A 280 19.46 -12.22 3.67
CA GLN A 280 20.85 -12.12 3.15
C GLN A 280 21.03 -10.96 2.16
N LYS A 281 20.02 -10.60 1.40
CA LYS A 281 20.09 -9.47 0.46
C LYS A 281 20.10 -8.11 1.16
N ASP A 282 19.39 -7.98 2.26
CA ASP A 282 19.34 -6.73 3.03
C ASP A 282 20.68 -6.45 3.75
N PHE A 283 21.46 -7.49 4.10
CA PHE A 283 22.77 -7.34 4.71
C PHE A 283 23.92 -7.14 3.70
N SER A 284 23.82 -7.66 2.50
CA SER A 284 24.88 -7.47 1.47
C SER A 284 24.85 -6.09 0.81
N GLY A 285 23.76 -5.37 0.88
CA GLY A 285 23.66 -3.97 0.44
C GLY A 285 24.38 -2.97 1.32
N LYS A 286 24.71 -3.33 2.58
CA LYS A 286 25.40 -2.43 3.54
C LYS A 286 26.93 -2.53 3.52
N ASN A 287 27.51 -3.58 2.95
CA ASN A 287 28.96 -3.81 2.96
C ASN A 287 29.68 -3.51 1.63
N GLY A 288 29.03 -2.85 0.68
CA GLY A 288 29.59 -2.57 -0.64
C GLY A 288 30.02 -1.11 -0.89
N LYS A 289 30.17 -0.28 0.15
CA LYS A 289 30.59 1.13 -0.01
C LYS A 289 31.86 1.51 0.79
N ASP A 290 32.70 0.54 1.14
CA ASP A 290 34.03 0.81 1.65
C ASP A 290 35.05 0.05 0.80
N THR A 291 35.47 0.64 -0.31
CA THR A 291 36.80 0.57 -0.96
C THR A 291 36.88 1.64 -2.03
#